data_90d348f2faaba43fe7998302e08780f9
#
_entry.id   90d348f2faaba43fe7998302e08780f9
#
_cell.length_a   1.000
_cell.length_b   1.000
_cell.length_c   1.000
_cell.angle_alpha   90.00
_cell.angle_beta   90.00
_cell.angle_gamma   90.00
#
_symmetry.space_group_name_H-M   'P 1'
#
loop_
_entity.id
_entity.type
_entity.pdbx_description
1 polymer ?
#
loop_
_entity_poly.entity_id
_entity_poly.type
_entity_poly.pdbx_seq_one_letter_code
_entity_poly.pdbx_strand_id
1 'polypeptide(L)'
;MKKYLAIIILGLLAACSTDEAPVQPQPEEKPQVLDAPQLSRSITATDAAIAAFRKDGSRAHQWKLEKNGDDWQWASGTQATLSGWDTLVCVVPYISNLTTATSYAPSQNSTLQWGKLGKGEQHEDGRFYFKSISHRLAQVFVEVDRYYSGDELRMYLATRGDFNALSGGFADLNDSYKSFRPEKTDSGTYVYTFSIVPQTFAKGENLLRYRDEHTSYYDYYYYKPEEDLVVPANHRLNIRLKWKQDWEQGGRHYYDVEVSVTGVSLDKTELDLNEGETFTLTATVSPSNATNKSVTWSSSNTAAATVDSNGKVTAVKAGEATITAKTANGQTATCTVIVRGEVKGEVENTPTGGGGSTGYIDW
;
A
#
# COMPACT_ATOMS: atom_id res chain seq x y z
N MET A 1 -30.69 -20.17 78.22
CA MET A 1 -30.95 -21.56 77.95
C MET A 1 -30.93 -21.79 76.43
N LYS A 2 -30.34 -22.86 76.05
CA LYS A 2 -30.18 -23.45 74.71
C LYS A 2 -28.90 -23.00 73.92
N LYS A 3 -27.95 -23.88 74.08
CA LYS A 3 -26.70 -24.07 73.30
C LYS A 3 -27.07 -24.62 71.92
N TYR A 4 -26.45 -24.12 70.86
CA TYR A 4 -26.37 -24.88 69.63
C TYR A 4 -24.89 -25.03 69.23
N LEU A 5 -24.58 -26.30 69.03
CA LEU A 5 -23.30 -26.88 68.70
C LEU A 5 -23.01 -26.61 67.23
N ALA A 6 -21.85 -26.03 66.91
CA ALA A 6 -21.39 -25.90 65.55
C ALA A 6 -20.49 -27.11 65.22
N ILE A 7 -20.87 -27.84 64.20
CA ILE A 7 -20.10 -28.96 63.61
C ILE A 7 -19.09 -28.33 62.63
N ILE A 8 -17.80 -28.54 62.92
CA ILE A 8 -16.70 -28.22 61.99
C ILE A 8 -16.56 -29.37 61.03
N ILE A 9 -16.87 -29.14 59.73
CA ILE A 9 -16.49 -30.02 58.64
C ILE A 9 -15.16 -29.55 58.08
N LEU A 10 -14.13 -30.35 58.32
CA LEU A 10 -12.81 -30.14 57.75
C LEU A 10 -12.83 -30.64 56.32
N GLY A 11 -12.96 -29.77 55.34
CA GLY A 11 -12.75 -30.09 53.92
C GLY A 11 -11.33 -29.71 53.51
N LEU A 12 -10.48 -30.67 53.27
CA LEU A 12 -9.22 -30.48 52.58
C LEU A 12 -9.53 -30.08 51.11
N LEU A 13 -9.34 -28.81 50.82
CA LEU A 13 -9.15 -28.37 49.44
C LEU A 13 -7.68 -28.03 49.24
N ALA A 14 -6.99 -28.83 48.43
CA ALA A 14 -5.68 -28.53 47.92
C ALA A 14 -5.79 -27.25 47.08
N ALA A 15 -5.38 -26.12 47.60
CA ALA A 15 -5.18 -24.91 46.84
C ALA A 15 -3.85 -25.03 46.11
N CYS A 16 -3.89 -25.16 44.78
CA CYS A 16 -2.76 -24.78 43.94
C CYS A 16 -2.55 -23.28 44.13
N SER A 17 -1.54 -22.89 44.91
CA SER A 17 -1.05 -21.52 44.92
C SER A 17 -0.34 -21.25 43.60
N THR A 18 -0.98 -20.56 42.68
CA THR A 18 -0.27 -19.81 41.68
C THR A 18 0.35 -18.61 42.41
N ASP A 19 1.65 -18.67 42.71
CA ASP A 19 2.42 -17.51 43.08
C ASP A 19 2.48 -16.54 41.88
N GLU A 20 1.43 -15.77 41.65
CA GLU A 20 1.55 -14.54 40.93
C GLU A 20 2.26 -13.55 41.88
N ALA A 21 3.54 -13.33 41.62
CA ALA A 21 4.28 -12.25 42.24
C ALA A 21 3.45 -10.96 42.09
N PRO A 22 3.33 -10.12 43.13
CA PRO A 22 2.58 -8.87 43.07
C PRO A 22 3.16 -8.07 41.89
N VAL A 23 2.29 -7.76 40.90
CA VAL A 23 2.64 -6.88 39.78
C VAL A 23 3.09 -5.56 40.40
N GLN A 24 4.40 -5.33 40.42
CA GLN A 24 4.94 -4.06 40.84
C GLN A 24 4.32 -2.98 39.94
N PRO A 25 3.77 -1.89 40.50
CA PRO A 25 3.30 -0.79 39.67
C PRO A 25 4.47 -0.33 38.81
N GLN A 26 4.31 -0.42 37.50
CA GLN A 26 5.31 0.10 36.57
C GLN A 26 5.56 1.57 36.92
N PRO A 27 6.83 2.00 37.01
CA PRO A 27 7.14 3.39 37.29
C PRO A 27 6.37 4.27 36.31
N GLU A 28 5.62 5.25 36.82
CA GLU A 28 4.92 6.22 35.99
C GLU A 28 5.94 6.89 35.06
N GLU A 29 5.76 6.67 33.77
CA GLU A 29 6.62 7.25 32.75
C GLU A 29 6.48 8.78 32.81
N LYS A 30 7.58 9.49 33.09
CA LYS A 30 7.56 10.96 33.14
C LYS A 30 7.11 11.51 31.79
N PRO A 31 6.21 12.49 31.73
CA PRO A 31 5.80 13.10 30.50
C PRO A 31 7.02 13.63 29.72
N GLN A 32 7.17 13.19 28.48
CA GLN A 32 8.22 13.65 27.58
C GLN A 32 7.69 14.78 26.71
N VAL A 33 8.38 15.92 26.67
CA VAL A 33 8.08 16.99 25.71
C VAL A 33 8.49 16.53 24.32
N LEU A 34 7.60 16.68 23.36
CA LEU A 34 7.78 16.27 21.99
C LEU A 34 8.10 17.49 21.11
N ASP A 35 9.25 17.47 20.46
CA ASP A 35 9.54 18.40 19.38
C ASP A 35 8.65 18.14 18.17
N ALA A 36 8.33 19.19 17.39
CA ALA A 36 7.53 19.03 16.19
C ALA A 36 8.24 18.12 15.17
N PRO A 37 7.60 16.98 14.77
CA PRO A 37 8.18 16.09 13.77
C PRO A 37 8.33 16.82 12.44
N GLN A 38 9.45 16.60 11.74
CA GLN A 38 9.63 17.12 10.40
C GLN A 38 9.10 16.12 9.37
N LEU A 39 8.24 16.59 8.48
CA LEU A 39 7.65 15.80 7.41
C LEU A 39 8.35 16.11 6.08
N SER A 40 8.20 15.23 5.10
CA SER A 40 8.81 15.42 3.78
C SER A 40 8.42 16.77 3.14
N ARG A 41 9.37 17.45 2.50
CA ARG A 41 9.12 18.68 1.74
C ARG A 41 8.17 18.50 0.56
N SER A 42 8.04 17.27 0.06
CA SER A 42 7.08 16.93 -1.02
C SER A 42 5.61 16.99 -0.59
N ILE A 43 5.31 17.10 0.72
CA ILE A 43 3.96 17.25 1.21
C ILE A 43 3.47 18.67 0.93
N THR A 44 2.42 18.77 0.12
CA THR A 44 1.82 20.05 -0.31
C THR A 44 0.79 20.60 0.66
N ALA A 45 0.27 19.76 1.57
CA ALA A 45 -0.67 20.21 2.59
C ALA A 45 -0.02 21.18 3.57
N THR A 46 -0.80 22.08 4.13
CA THR A 46 -0.37 23.13 5.08
C THR A 46 -0.50 22.72 6.54
N ASP A 47 -1.18 21.60 6.79
CA ASP A 47 -1.39 21.07 8.14
C ASP A 47 -1.39 19.54 8.18
N ALA A 48 -1.17 18.99 9.37
CA ALA A 48 -1.20 17.56 9.64
C ALA A 48 -1.68 17.29 11.08
N ALA A 49 -2.19 16.08 11.31
CA ALA A 49 -2.46 15.57 12.64
C ALA A 49 -1.35 14.64 13.10
N ILE A 50 -0.86 14.81 14.32
CA ILE A 50 -0.07 13.81 15.03
C ILE A 50 -0.94 13.25 16.13
N ALA A 51 -1.14 11.94 16.17
CA ALA A 51 -1.91 11.29 17.22
C ALA A 51 -1.08 10.18 17.88
N ALA A 52 -1.17 10.10 19.20
CA ALA A 52 -0.55 9.06 20.00
C ALA A 52 -1.60 8.04 20.42
N PHE A 53 -1.31 6.76 20.19
CA PHE A 53 -2.17 5.64 20.58
C PHE A 53 -1.48 4.79 21.64
N ARG A 54 -2.27 4.20 22.55
CA ARG A 54 -1.82 3.20 23.51
C ARG A 54 -1.81 1.82 22.89
N LYS A 55 -1.21 0.87 23.57
CA LYS A 55 -1.14 -0.53 23.14
C LYS A 55 -2.50 -1.19 22.93
N ASP A 56 -3.53 -0.73 23.66
CA ASP A 56 -4.91 -1.19 23.49
C ASP A 56 -5.65 -0.54 22.30
N GLY A 57 -4.98 0.30 21.52
CA GLY A 57 -5.54 1.01 20.38
C GLY A 57 -6.33 2.28 20.75
N SER A 58 -6.47 2.61 22.03
CA SER A 58 -7.11 3.87 22.44
C SER A 58 -6.18 5.06 22.14
N ARG A 59 -6.78 6.19 21.71
CA ARG A 59 -6.02 7.42 21.50
C ARG A 59 -5.65 8.06 22.85
N ALA A 60 -4.35 8.29 23.05
CA ALA A 60 -3.85 9.01 24.22
C ALA A 60 -3.93 10.53 24.01
N HIS A 61 -3.41 11.01 22.89
CA HIS A 61 -3.32 12.43 22.56
C HIS A 61 -3.46 12.65 21.05
N GLN A 62 -3.78 13.90 20.67
CA GLN A 62 -3.74 14.36 19.29
C GLN A 62 -3.35 15.83 19.25
N TRP A 63 -2.48 16.19 18.33
CA TRP A 63 -2.00 17.55 18.11
C TRP A 63 -2.08 17.92 16.64
N LYS A 64 -2.12 19.22 16.38
CA LYS A 64 -2.05 19.78 15.03
C LYS A 64 -0.64 20.27 14.76
N LEU A 65 -0.09 19.88 13.60
CA LEU A 65 1.08 20.51 12.98
C LEU A 65 0.62 21.51 11.93
N GLU A 66 1.37 22.57 11.77
CA GLU A 66 1.20 23.57 10.72
C GLU A 66 2.54 23.78 10.01
N LYS A 67 2.47 23.98 8.70
CA LYS A 67 3.66 24.21 7.86
C LYS A 67 3.94 25.71 7.84
N ASN A 68 5.19 26.08 8.15
CA ASN A 68 5.69 27.46 8.08
C ASN A 68 6.93 27.48 7.18
N GLY A 69 6.76 27.91 5.94
CA GLY A 69 7.79 27.75 4.92
C GLY A 69 8.04 26.27 4.62
N ASP A 70 9.29 25.82 4.80
CA ASP A 70 9.69 24.42 4.63
C ASP A 70 9.60 23.59 5.92
N ASP A 71 9.39 24.22 7.07
CA ASP A 71 9.42 23.59 8.38
C ASP A 71 8.02 23.30 8.91
N TRP A 72 7.91 22.21 9.67
CA TRP A 72 6.70 21.84 10.39
C TRP A 72 6.83 22.21 11.85
N GLN A 73 5.80 22.86 12.39
CA GLN A 73 5.76 23.29 13.79
C GLN A 73 4.41 22.94 14.43
N TRP A 74 4.39 22.85 15.76
CA TRP A 74 3.12 22.72 16.47
C TRP A 74 2.27 23.96 16.23
N ALA A 75 0.97 23.76 16.03
CA ALA A 75 0.03 24.87 15.93
C ALA A 75 0.14 25.77 17.14
N SER A 76 -0.07 27.07 16.96
CA SER A 76 0.16 28.11 17.96
C SER A 76 -0.44 27.78 19.33
N GLY A 77 0.37 27.91 20.38
CA GLY A 77 -0.01 27.65 21.76
C GLY A 77 -0.01 26.15 22.17
N THR A 78 0.43 25.26 21.29
CA THR A 78 0.50 23.82 21.58
C THR A 78 1.89 23.43 22.08
N GLN A 79 1.96 22.80 23.27
CA GLN A 79 3.12 22.04 23.70
C GLN A 79 2.71 20.56 23.74
N ALA A 80 3.28 19.77 22.88
CA ALA A 80 2.98 18.34 22.84
C ALA A 80 3.78 17.62 23.93
N THR A 81 3.07 16.90 24.79
CA THR A 81 3.66 16.04 25.83
C THR A 81 3.16 14.62 25.67
N LEU A 82 4.08 13.65 25.68
CA LEU A 82 3.78 12.24 25.56
C LEU A 82 3.81 11.54 26.92
N SER A 83 2.78 10.77 27.20
CA SER A 83 2.74 9.83 28.32
C SER A 83 1.87 8.62 27.96
N GLY A 84 2.30 7.42 28.37
CA GLY A 84 1.52 6.19 28.19
C GLY A 84 1.15 5.87 26.74
N TRP A 85 2.04 6.16 25.80
CA TRP A 85 1.85 5.89 24.37
C TRP A 85 2.64 4.65 23.92
N ASP A 86 2.26 4.10 22.77
CA ASP A 86 2.92 2.97 22.11
C ASP A 86 3.25 3.29 20.65
N THR A 87 2.32 3.92 19.97
CA THR A 87 2.44 4.25 18.53
C THR A 87 2.07 5.71 18.28
N LEU A 88 2.90 6.42 17.52
CA LEU A 88 2.58 7.71 16.91
C LEU A 88 2.11 7.52 15.47
N VAL A 89 1.10 8.26 15.07
CA VAL A 89 0.67 8.34 13.68
C VAL A 89 0.67 9.78 13.19
N CYS A 90 1.01 9.95 11.92
CA CYS A 90 0.89 11.21 11.19
C CYS A 90 -0.19 11.06 10.12
N VAL A 91 -1.12 11.98 10.06
CA VAL A 91 -2.18 12.03 9.04
C VAL A 91 -2.20 13.40 8.38
N VAL A 92 -2.13 13.44 7.07
CA VAL A 92 -2.07 14.65 6.25
C VAL A 92 -3.20 14.62 5.22
N PRO A 93 -4.04 15.64 5.08
CA PRO A 93 -4.12 16.85 5.92
C PRO A 93 -4.65 16.57 7.33
N TYR A 94 -4.75 17.63 8.15
CA TYR A 94 -5.27 17.51 9.50
C TYR A 94 -6.72 16.99 9.53
N ILE A 95 -6.94 15.96 10.33
CA ILE A 95 -8.28 15.45 10.65
C ILE A 95 -8.45 15.54 12.16
N SER A 96 -9.53 16.19 12.59
CA SER A 96 -9.89 16.26 14.02
C SER A 96 -10.38 14.89 14.51
N ASN A 97 -10.15 14.60 15.78
CA ASN A 97 -10.70 13.41 16.45
C ASN A 97 -10.37 12.07 15.76
N LEU A 98 -9.11 11.88 15.37
CA LEU A 98 -8.64 10.61 14.82
C LEU A 98 -8.87 9.46 15.81
N THR A 99 -9.46 8.37 15.32
CA THR A 99 -9.72 7.13 16.04
C THR A 99 -9.39 5.93 15.15
N THR A 100 -9.66 4.73 15.62
CA THR A 100 -9.61 3.51 14.80
C THR A 100 -10.80 3.37 13.83
N ALA A 101 -11.79 4.27 13.91
CA ALA A 101 -12.97 4.30 13.04
C ALA A 101 -13.41 5.75 12.77
N THR A 102 -12.54 6.54 12.10
CA THR A 102 -12.86 7.93 11.73
C THR A 102 -13.58 7.94 10.38
N SER A 103 -14.84 8.38 10.36
CA SER A 103 -15.60 8.47 9.12
C SER A 103 -14.95 9.46 8.14
N TYR A 104 -14.65 9.00 6.94
CA TYR A 104 -13.96 9.79 5.91
C TYR A 104 -14.65 9.64 4.55
N ALA A 105 -14.98 10.77 3.94
CA ALA A 105 -15.56 10.84 2.59
C ALA A 105 -14.67 11.73 1.70
N PRO A 106 -13.94 11.16 0.72
CA PRO A 106 -13.10 11.96 -0.15
C PRO A 106 -13.92 12.87 -1.07
N SER A 107 -13.44 14.10 -1.29
CA SER A 107 -13.87 14.98 -2.36
C SER A 107 -13.09 14.71 -3.65
N GLN A 108 -13.41 15.40 -4.75
CA GLN A 108 -12.82 15.16 -6.07
C GLN A 108 -11.27 15.14 -6.05
N ASN A 109 -10.67 16.10 -5.37
CA ASN A 109 -9.21 16.25 -5.31
C ASN A 109 -8.64 15.97 -3.90
N SER A 110 -9.32 15.13 -3.11
CA SER A 110 -8.84 14.78 -1.78
C SER A 110 -7.50 14.07 -1.82
N THR A 111 -6.64 14.42 -0.91
CA THR A 111 -5.45 13.65 -0.58
C THR A 111 -5.55 13.17 0.86
N LEU A 112 -5.10 11.98 1.13
CA LEU A 112 -4.94 11.46 2.48
C LEU A 112 -3.63 10.70 2.52
N GLN A 113 -2.71 11.17 3.35
CA GLN A 113 -1.43 10.52 3.57
C GLN A 113 -1.31 10.10 5.02
N TRP A 114 -0.60 9.01 5.26
CA TRP A 114 -0.47 8.42 6.57
C TRP A 114 0.91 7.79 6.75
N GLY A 115 1.46 7.94 7.94
CA GLY A 115 2.66 7.29 8.41
C GLY A 115 2.55 6.92 9.88
N LYS A 116 3.31 5.92 10.32
CA LYS A 116 3.37 5.53 11.73
C LYS A 116 4.79 5.36 12.22
N LEU A 117 4.95 5.46 13.54
CA LEU A 117 6.21 5.28 14.25
C LEU A 117 5.92 4.58 15.59
N GLY A 118 6.59 3.48 15.87
CA GLY A 118 6.53 2.77 17.14
C GLY A 118 7.39 3.43 18.22
N LYS A 119 7.11 3.15 19.48
CA LYS A 119 7.86 3.71 20.63
C LYS A 119 9.37 3.41 20.57
N GLY A 120 9.77 2.28 20.01
CA GLY A 120 11.20 1.89 19.86
C GLY A 120 11.90 2.52 18.65
N GLU A 121 11.22 3.34 17.83
CA GLU A 121 11.75 3.93 16.60
C GLU A 121 12.16 5.40 16.74
N GLN A 122 12.33 5.88 17.98
CA GLN A 122 12.85 7.21 18.25
C GLN A 122 14.28 7.34 17.77
N HIS A 123 14.64 8.45 17.13
CA HIS A 123 16.00 8.71 16.69
C HIS A 123 16.95 8.97 17.88
N GLU A 124 18.25 8.75 17.70
CA GLU A 124 19.27 8.93 18.76
C GLU A 124 19.31 10.34 19.35
N ASP A 125 18.91 11.36 18.57
CA ASP A 125 18.81 12.76 19.03
C ASP A 125 17.52 13.05 19.83
N GLY A 126 16.69 12.03 20.10
CA GLY A 126 15.43 12.14 20.81
C GLY A 126 14.26 12.65 19.97
N ARG A 127 14.46 12.91 18.68
CA ARG A 127 13.42 13.38 17.75
C ARG A 127 12.68 12.23 17.09
N PHE A 128 11.49 12.53 16.56
CA PHE A 128 10.66 11.59 15.84
C PHE A 128 10.63 11.94 14.36
N TYR A 129 10.96 10.97 13.51
CA TYR A 129 10.97 11.11 12.05
C TYR A 129 10.07 10.06 11.43
N PHE A 130 9.04 10.47 10.72
CA PHE A 130 8.23 9.57 9.92
C PHE A 130 8.97 9.21 8.63
N LYS A 131 9.63 8.05 8.60
CA LYS A 131 10.45 7.58 7.46
C LYS A 131 9.63 7.40 6.17
N SER A 132 8.36 7.05 6.29
CA SER A 132 7.47 6.90 5.16
C SER A 132 6.08 7.44 5.49
N ILE A 133 5.60 8.37 4.67
CA ILE A 133 4.22 8.83 4.68
C ILE A 133 3.65 8.51 3.30
N SER A 134 2.66 7.63 3.24
CA SER A 134 2.12 7.11 1.98
C SER A 134 0.67 7.53 1.77
N HIS A 135 0.28 7.70 0.51
CA HIS A 135 -1.10 7.97 0.13
C HIS A 135 -2.02 6.81 0.52
N ARG A 136 -3.20 7.13 1.05
CA ARG A 136 -4.21 6.16 1.49
C ARG A 136 -5.47 6.16 0.64
N LEU A 137 -5.65 7.15 -0.21
CA LEU A 137 -6.70 7.14 -1.22
C LEU A 137 -6.19 6.52 -2.52
N ALA A 138 -7.11 5.97 -3.27
CA ALA A 138 -6.92 5.63 -4.67
C ALA A 138 -7.43 6.77 -5.54
N GLN A 139 -7.03 6.79 -6.81
CA GLN A 139 -7.51 7.75 -7.81
C GLN A 139 -8.20 7.01 -8.94
N VAL A 140 -9.26 7.61 -9.47
CA VAL A 140 -9.88 7.17 -10.72
C VAL A 140 -9.75 8.30 -11.72
N PHE A 141 -9.33 7.93 -12.92
CA PHE A 141 -9.17 8.80 -14.05
C PHE A 141 -9.97 8.22 -15.21
N VAL A 142 -11.00 8.95 -15.68
CA VAL A 142 -11.78 8.53 -16.82
C VAL A 142 -11.60 9.55 -17.93
N GLU A 143 -11.03 9.12 -19.04
CA GLU A 143 -10.86 9.91 -20.25
C GLU A 143 -12.00 9.57 -21.24
N VAL A 144 -12.60 10.60 -21.80
CA VAL A 144 -13.64 10.49 -22.83
C VAL A 144 -13.18 11.27 -24.04
N ASP A 145 -13.18 10.66 -25.21
CA ASP A 145 -12.73 11.30 -26.45
C ASP A 145 -13.75 12.31 -27.00
N ARG A 146 -14.98 12.29 -26.47
CA ARG A 146 -16.05 13.18 -26.88
C ARG A 146 -16.98 13.51 -25.72
N TYR A 147 -17.40 14.76 -25.61
CA TYR A 147 -18.29 15.24 -24.55
C TYR A 147 -19.26 16.30 -25.06
N TYR A 148 -20.52 16.20 -24.66
CA TYR A 148 -21.56 17.21 -24.83
C TYR A 148 -22.01 17.75 -23.47
N SER A 149 -22.60 18.96 -23.44
CA SER A 149 -22.91 19.64 -22.18
C SER A 149 -23.91 18.90 -21.28
N GLY A 150 -24.70 17.98 -21.86
CA GLY A 150 -25.66 17.15 -21.14
C GLY A 150 -25.11 15.74 -20.75
N ASP A 151 -23.92 15.41 -21.18
CA ASP A 151 -23.30 14.12 -20.82
C ASP A 151 -23.04 14.02 -19.33
N GLU A 152 -23.23 12.84 -18.76
CA GLU A 152 -23.03 12.59 -17.34
C GLU A 152 -22.29 11.27 -17.12
N LEU A 153 -21.16 11.34 -16.38
CA LEU A 153 -20.50 10.18 -15.84
C LEU A 153 -20.99 9.90 -14.41
N ARG A 154 -21.50 8.71 -14.18
CA ARG A 154 -21.72 8.17 -12.82
C ARG A 154 -20.80 7.02 -12.52
N MET A 155 -20.18 7.06 -11.33
CA MET A 155 -19.44 5.94 -10.80
C MET A 155 -20.21 5.32 -9.64
N TYR A 156 -20.31 4.00 -9.64
CA TYR A 156 -20.86 3.20 -8.54
C TYR A 156 -19.71 2.78 -7.65
N LEU A 157 -19.60 3.36 -6.47
CA LEU A 157 -18.43 3.21 -5.61
C LEU A 157 -18.77 3.50 -4.15
N ALA A 158 -17.94 3.02 -3.24
CA ALA A 158 -18.00 3.47 -1.86
C ALA A 158 -17.61 4.95 -1.78
N THR A 159 -18.54 5.78 -1.35
CA THR A 159 -18.35 7.22 -1.21
C THR A 159 -17.81 7.63 0.15
N ARG A 160 -17.77 6.72 1.10
CA ARG A 160 -17.26 6.88 2.46
C ARG A 160 -16.73 5.55 2.98
N GLY A 161 -15.77 5.62 3.88
CA GLY A 161 -15.30 4.51 4.69
C GLY A 161 -14.80 4.99 6.04
N ASP A 162 -14.73 4.12 7.01
CA ASP A 162 -14.15 4.40 8.30
C ASP A 162 -12.63 4.24 8.25
N PHE A 163 -11.92 5.36 8.31
CA PHE A 163 -10.47 5.40 8.31
C PHE A 163 -9.93 5.00 9.69
N ASN A 164 -9.14 3.94 9.72
CA ASN A 164 -8.45 3.52 10.93
C ASN A 164 -7.09 4.22 11.03
N ALA A 165 -6.98 5.20 11.93
CA ALA A 165 -5.76 5.99 12.08
C ALA A 165 -4.56 5.17 12.55
N LEU A 166 -4.77 4.05 13.27
CA LEU A 166 -3.67 3.20 13.76
C LEU A 166 -3.08 2.28 12.67
N SER A 167 -3.91 1.76 11.76
CA SER A 167 -3.48 0.89 10.65
C SER A 167 -3.27 1.63 9.33
N GLY A 168 -3.88 2.80 9.16
CA GLY A 168 -3.92 3.55 7.91
C GLY A 168 -4.81 2.93 6.84
N GLY A 169 -5.67 1.97 7.20
CA GLY A 169 -6.63 1.32 6.31
C GLY A 169 -8.03 1.90 6.40
N PHE A 170 -8.93 1.36 5.58
CA PHE A 170 -10.35 1.68 5.60
C PHE A 170 -11.19 0.44 5.89
N ALA A 171 -12.31 0.62 6.56
CA ALA A 171 -13.34 -0.38 6.82
C ALA A 171 -14.74 0.22 6.62
N ASP A 172 -15.78 -0.59 6.74
CA ASP A 172 -17.19 -0.18 6.72
C ASP A 172 -17.53 0.76 5.55
N LEU A 173 -17.17 0.31 4.32
CA LEU A 173 -17.39 1.06 3.10
C LEU A 173 -18.89 1.21 2.84
N ASN A 174 -19.32 2.45 2.58
CA ASN A 174 -20.70 2.76 2.26
C ASN A 174 -20.85 2.95 0.75
N ASP A 175 -21.55 2.03 0.10
CA ASP A 175 -21.81 2.05 -1.33
C ASP A 175 -22.83 3.10 -1.72
N SER A 176 -22.54 3.82 -2.80
CA SER A 176 -23.39 4.82 -3.39
C SER A 176 -22.97 5.07 -4.85
N TYR A 177 -23.50 6.12 -5.45
CA TYR A 177 -22.99 6.61 -6.72
C TYR A 177 -22.65 8.10 -6.61
N LYS A 178 -21.68 8.55 -7.39
CA LYS A 178 -21.38 9.96 -7.60
C LYS A 178 -21.44 10.30 -9.08
N SER A 179 -22.00 11.47 -9.38
CA SER A 179 -21.94 12.08 -10.71
C SER A 179 -20.80 13.09 -10.76
N PHE A 180 -20.08 13.11 -11.87
CA PHE A 180 -18.90 13.93 -12.05
C PHE A 180 -19.03 14.78 -13.32
N ARG A 181 -18.41 15.94 -13.32
CA ARG A 181 -18.23 16.78 -14.49
C ARG A 181 -16.79 16.68 -14.99
N PRO A 182 -16.55 16.64 -16.29
CA PRO A 182 -15.21 16.54 -16.83
C PRO A 182 -14.49 17.90 -16.82
N GLU A 183 -13.17 17.82 -16.83
CA GLU A 183 -12.29 18.92 -17.17
C GLU A 183 -11.78 18.71 -18.60
N LYS A 184 -11.76 19.77 -19.41
CA LYS A 184 -11.20 19.72 -20.77
C LYS A 184 -9.69 19.84 -20.69
N THR A 185 -8.98 18.92 -21.33
CA THR A 185 -7.51 18.98 -21.43
C THR A 185 -7.08 19.88 -22.59
N ASP A 186 -5.79 20.28 -22.61
CA ASP A 186 -5.20 21.06 -23.70
C ASP A 186 -5.21 20.28 -25.04
N SER A 187 -5.21 18.94 -24.99
CA SER A 187 -5.33 18.06 -26.18
C SER A 187 -6.75 17.97 -26.74
N GLY A 188 -7.74 18.56 -26.04
CA GLY A 188 -9.13 18.54 -26.46
C GLY A 188 -9.93 17.34 -25.98
N THR A 189 -9.33 16.42 -25.25
CA THR A 189 -10.02 15.32 -24.57
C THR A 189 -10.69 15.79 -23.27
N TYR A 190 -11.64 15.05 -22.77
CA TYR A 190 -12.36 15.37 -21.54
C TYR A 190 -12.01 14.35 -20.48
N VAL A 191 -11.68 14.84 -19.28
CA VAL A 191 -11.15 14.03 -18.20
C VAL A 191 -11.98 14.23 -16.94
N TYR A 192 -12.31 13.10 -16.31
CA TYR A 192 -12.89 13.05 -14.98
C TYR A 192 -11.85 12.49 -14.01
N THR A 193 -11.40 13.29 -13.05
CA THR A 193 -10.45 12.86 -12.03
C THR A 193 -11.08 12.97 -10.66
N PHE A 194 -10.97 11.91 -9.85
CA PHE A 194 -11.49 11.95 -8.48
C PHE A 194 -10.78 10.92 -7.59
N SER A 195 -10.74 11.25 -6.29
CA SER A 195 -10.19 10.39 -5.25
C SER A 195 -11.29 9.52 -4.66
N ILE A 196 -10.96 8.26 -4.40
CA ILE A 196 -11.85 7.27 -3.79
C ILE A 196 -11.17 6.60 -2.59
N VAL A 197 -11.96 6.04 -1.69
CA VAL A 197 -11.44 5.08 -0.72
C VAL A 197 -11.00 3.81 -1.46
N PRO A 198 -9.89 3.17 -1.06
CA PRO A 198 -9.48 1.89 -1.65
C PRO A 198 -10.59 0.86 -1.55
N GLN A 199 -10.92 0.22 -2.66
CA GLN A 199 -12.05 -0.72 -2.71
C GLN A 199 -11.90 -1.75 -3.83
N THR A 200 -12.74 -2.76 -3.78
CA THR A 200 -12.92 -3.74 -4.85
C THR A 200 -14.25 -3.50 -5.54
N PHE A 201 -14.22 -3.40 -6.85
CA PHE A 201 -15.43 -3.42 -7.68
C PHE A 201 -15.68 -4.86 -8.11
N ALA A 202 -16.82 -5.42 -7.72
CA ALA A 202 -17.12 -6.82 -7.97
C ALA A 202 -17.39 -7.08 -9.46
N LYS A 203 -16.96 -8.26 -9.91
CA LYS A 203 -17.26 -8.77 -11.24
C LYS A 203 -18.75 -8.69 -11.58
N GLY A 204 -19.06 -8.16 -12.74
CA GLY A 204 -20.43 -8.11 -13.27
C GLY A 204 -21.31 -7.02 -12.67
N GLU A 205 -20.87 -6.34 -11.62
CA GLU A 205 -21.55 -5.19 -11.05
C GLU A 205 -21.26 -3.90 -11.85
N ASN A 206 -22.19 -2.95 -11.80
CA ASN A 206 -21.97 -1.68 -12.49
C ASN A 206 -20.83 -0.89 -11.84
N LEU A 207 -19.75 -0.63 -12.58
CA LEU A 207 -18.68 0.26 -12.14
C LEU A 207 -18.95 1.70 -12.58
N LEU A 208 -19.32 1.89 -13.83
CA LEU A 208 -19.68 3.21 -14.31
C LEU A 208 -20.90 3.16 -15.23
N ARG A 209 -21.59 4.29 -15.31
CA ARG A 209 -22.60 4.61 -16.32
C ARG A 209 -22.23 5.93 -16.98
N TYR A 210 -22.15 5.93 -18.29
CA TYR A 210 -22.04 7.14 -19.07
C TYR A 210 -23.37 7.42 -19.76
N ARG A 211 -23.89 8.64 -19.61
CA ARG A 211 -25.06 9.14 -20.33
C ARG A 211 -24.58 10.08 -21.42
N ASP A 212 -24.88 9.73 -22.65
CA ASP A 212 -24.54 10.51 -23.85
C ASP A 212 -25.78 11.31 -24.29
N GLU A 213 -25.66 12.63 -24.43
CA GLU A 213 -26.72 13.55 -24.85
C GLU A 213 -26.38 14.22 -26.18
N HIS A 214 -26.53 13.53 -27.31
CA HIS A 214 -26.28 14.15 -28.62
C HIS A 214 -27.50 14.22 -29.54
N THR A 215 -28.66 13.76 -29.06
CA THR A 215 -29.93 13.77 -29.80
C THR A 215 -31.08 14.03 -28.85
N SER A 216 -32.32 13.94 -29.36
CA SER A 216 -33.57 14.15 -28.60
C SER A 216 -33.81 13.12 -27.48
N TYR A 217 -32.93 12.15 -27.30
CA TYR A 217 -33.00 11.12 -26.28
C TYR A 217 -31.60 10.83 -25.71
N TYR A 218 -31.58 10.22 -24.51
CA TYR A 218 -30.34 9.86 -23.82
C TYR A 218 -30.00 8.41 -24.08
N ASP A 219 -28.75 8.12 -24.46
CA ASP A 219 -28.18 6.79 -24.47
C ASP A 219 -27.40 6.55 -23.20
N TYR A 220 -27.55 5.35 -22.63
CA TYR A 220 -26.88 4.95 -21.40
C TYR A 220 -25.93 3.79 -21.67
N TYR A 221 -24.66 3.98 -21.34
CA TYR A 221 -23.63 2.97 -21.47
C TYR A 221 -23.18 2.56 -20.08
N TYR A 222 -23.15 1.25 -19.84
CA TYR A 222 -22.73 0.69 -18.56
C TYR A 222 -21.47 -0.13 -18.76
N TYR A 223 -20.48 0.09 -17.90
CA TYR A 223 -19.31 -0.78 -17.81
C TYR A 223 -19.36 -1.62 -16.55
N LYS A 224 -19.14 -2.92 -16.72
CA LYS A 224 -19.07 -3.93 -15.68
C LYS A 224 -17.74 -4.65 -15.82
N PRO A 225 -16.92 -4.72 -14.76
CA PRO A 225 -15.68 -5.49 -14.82
C PRO A 225 -15.94 -6.98 -15.12
N GLU A 226 -15.10 -7.59 -15.93
CA GLU A 226 -15.17 -9.03 -16.22
C GLU A 226 -14.56 -9.90 -15.11
N GLU A 227 -13.76 -9.29 -14.24
CA GLU A 227 -13.15 -9.86 -13.04
C GLU A 227 -13.26 -8.84 -11.91
N ASP A 228 -13.06 -9.29 -10.65
CA ASP A 228 -12.98 -8.37 -9.52
C ASP A 228 -11.84 -7.36 -9.72
N LEU A 229 -12.17 -6.08 -9.68
CA LEU A 229 -11.22 -4.99 -9.88
C LEU A 229 -10.83 -4.39 -8.53
N VAL A 230 -9.66 -4.76 -8.04
CA VAL A 230 -9.10 -4.20 -6.82
C VAL A 230 -8.36 -2.91 -7.13
N VAL A 231 -8.74 -1.81 -6.47
CA VAL A 231 -8.06 -0.52 -6.57
C VAL A 231 -7.50 -0.17 -5.18
N PRO A 232 -6.26 -0.56 -4.90
CA PRO A 232 -5.65 -0.34 -3.59
C PRO A 232 -5.25 1.12 -3.37
N ALA A 233 -4.87 1.44 -2.14
CA ALA A 233 -4.33 2.75 -1.79
C ALA A 233 -3.12 3.12 -2.66
N ASN A 234 -2.97 4.41 -2.95
CA ASN A 234 -1.89 4.96 -3.78
C ASN A 234 -1.83 4.42 -5.22
N HIS A 235 -2.94 3.84 -5.71
CA HIS A 235 -3.05 3.39 -7.09
C HIS A 235 -4.04 4.26 -7.86
N ARG A 236 -3.87 4.29 -9.18
CA ARG A 236 -4.76 4.97 -10.10
C ARG A 236 -5.43 3.95 -11.02
N LEU A 237 -6.74 4.02 -11.11
CA LEU A 237 -7.52 3.33 -12.13
C LEU A 237 -7.70 4.28 -13.33
N ASN A 238 -7.17 3.92 -14.47
CA ASN A 238 -7.35 4.68 -15.71
C ASN A 238 -8.32 3.94 -16.62
N ILE A 239 -9.40 4.62 -17.00
CA ILE A 239 -10.42 4.13 -17.91
C ILE A 239 -10.50 5.10 -19.08
N ARG A 240 -10.47 4.59 -20.31
CA ARG A 240 -10.71 5.37 -21.50
C ARG A 240 -12.00 4.91 -22.16
N LEU A 241 -12.92 5.83 -22.39
CA LEU A 241 -14.16 5.61 -23.13
C LEU A 241 -13.94 6.11 -24.55
N LYS A 242 -13.78 5.20 -25.50
CA LYS A 242 -13.64 5.49 -26.92
C LYS A 242 -14.98 5.39 -27.60
N TRP A 243 -15.46 6.48 -28.14
CA TRP A 243 -16.69 6.50 -28.92
C TRP A 243 -16.49 5.76 -30.24
N LYS A 244 -17.41 4.85 -30.56
CA LYS A 244 -17.45 4.10 -31.80
C LYS A 244 -18.85 4.08 -32.39
N GLN A 245 -18.93 3.97 -33.68
CA GLN A 245 -20.17 3.78 -34.41
C GLN A 245 -20.12 2.45 -35.15
N ASP A 246 -21.11 1.61 -34.89
CA ASP A 246 -21.24 0.32 -35.56
C ASP A 246 -22.22 0.44 -36.70
N TRP A 247 -21.69 0.55 -37.92
CA TRP A 247 -22.48 0.63 -39.13
C TRP A 247 -23.14 -0.71 -39.52
N GLU A 248 -22.57 -1.84 -39.08
CA GLU A 248 -23.12 -3.18 -39.33
C GLU A 248 -24.38 -3.43 -38.49
N GLN A 249 -24.48 -2.80 -37.32
CA GLN A 249 -25.62 -2.85 -36.41
C GLN A 249 -26.61 -1.67 -36.61
N GLY A 250 -26.66 -1.10 -37.81
CA GLY A 250 -27.59 0.00 -38.13
C GLY A 250 -27.14 1.37 -37.60
N GLY A 251 -25.86 1.58 -37.42
CA GLY A 251 -25.28 2.86 -37.01
C GLY A 251 -25.42 3.18 -35.53
N ARG A 252 -25.62 2.16 -34.70
CA ARG A 252 -25.64 2.33 -33.23
C ARG A 252 -24.30 2.79 -32.72
N HIS A 253 -24.33 3.68 -31.76
CA HIS A 253 -23.14 4.17 -31.08
C HIS A 253 -22.88 3.34 -29.83
N TYR A 254 -21.59 3.16 -29.50
CA TYR A 254 -21.16 2.52 -28.25
C TYR A 254 -19.79 3.06 -27.82
N TYR A 255 -19.46 2.87 -26.55
CA TYR A 255 -18.14 3.17 -26.03
C TYR A 255 -17.35 1.88 -25.83
N ASP A 256 -16.19 1.81 -26.44
CA ASP A 256 -15.19 0.79 -26.15
C ASP A 256 -14.41 1.20 -24.92
N VAL A 257 -14.32 0.32 -23.92
CA VAL A 257 -13.72 0.65 -22.64
C VAL A 257 -12.32 0.06 -22.58
N GLU A 258 -11.32 0.93 -22.48
CA GLU A 258 -9.94 0.51 -22.21
C GLU A 258 -9.57 0.81 -20.76
N VAL A 259 -9.14 -0.22 -20.05
CA VAL A 259 -8.55 -0.08 -18.71
C VAL A 259 -7.03 -0.19 -18.85
N SER A 260 -6.35 0.90 -18.51
CA SER A 260 -4.90 0.97 -18.64
C SER A 260 -4.18 0.32 -17.47
N VAL A 261 -3.02 -0.28 -17.73
CA VAL A 261 -2.11 -0.74 -16.70
C VAL A 261 -1.64 0.44 -15.85
N THR A 262 -1.71 0.30 -14.54
CA THR A 262 -1.27 1.31 -13.55
C THR A 262 0.01 0.90 -12.82
N GLY A 263 0.39 -0.39 -12.90
CA GLY A 263 1.59 -0.91 -12.32
C GLY A 263 1.90 -2.33 -12.75
N VAL A 264 3.13 -2.74 -12.48
CA VAL A 264 3.59 -4.12 -12.59
C VAL A 264 4.47 -4.44 -11.39
N SER A 265 4.38 -5.65 -10.88
CA SER A 265 5.23 -6.16 -9.80
C SER A 265 5.80 -7.52 -10.17
N LEU A 266 6.91 -7.89 -9.53
CA LEU A 266 7.52 -9.21 -9.65
C LEU A 266 7.35 -9.98 -8.35
N ASP A 267 7.28 -11.29 -8.43
CA ASP A 267 7.26 -12.22 -7.29
C ASP A 267 8.59 -12.24 -6.53
N LYS A 268 9.68 -11.81 -7.16
CA LYS A 268 11.01 -11.64 -6.56
C LYS A 268 11.62 -10.31 -6.98
N THR A 269 12.26 -9.63 -6.04
CA THR A 269 13.06 -8.40 -6.29
C THR A 269 14.55 -8.68 -6.32
N GLU A 270 14.96 -9.86 -5.84
CA GLU A 270 16.35 -10.33 -5.82
C GLU A 270 16.40 -11.85 -6.04
N LEU A 271 17.40 -12.32 -6.80
CA LEU A 271 17.72 -13.72 -7.03
C LEU A 271 19.21 -13.93 -6.84
N ASP A 272 19.57 -15.03 -6.19
CA ASP A 272 20.93 -15.52 -6.02
C ASP A 272 21.00 -16.92 -6.68
N LEU A 273 21.74 -17.04 -7.78
CA LEU A 273 21.77 -18.22 -8.63
C LEU A 273 23.22 -18.64 -8.87
N ASN A 274 23.47 -19.93 -8.98
CA ASN A 274 24.73 -20.45 -9.46
C ASN A 274 24.75 -20.47 -11.02
N GLU A 275 25.94 -20.46 -11.62
CA GLU A 275 26.08 -20.60 -13.07
C GLU A 275 25.29 -21.82 -13.59
N GLY A 276 24.49 -21.64 -14.64
CA GLY A 276 23.64 -22.66 -15.24
C GLY A 276 22.26 -22.82 -14.61
N GLU A 277 22.00 -22.25 -13.44
CA GLU A 277 20.70 -22.32 -12.82
C GLU A 277 19.68 -21.41 -13.53
N THR A 278 18.41 -21.75 -13.39
CA THR A 278 17.29 -20.99 -13.96
C THR A 278 16.21 -20.73 -12.93
N PHE A 279 15.56 -19.58 -13.04
CA PHE A 279 14.39 -19.21 -12.26
C PHE A 279 13.37 -18.52 -13.16
N THR A 280 12.07 -18.79 -12.97
CA THR A 280 11.03 -18.08 -13.73
C THR A 280 10.40 -17.02 -12.86
N LEU A 281 10.65 -15.75 -13.21
CA LEU A 281 10.00 -14.60 -12.60
C LEU A 281 8.55 -14.48 -13.07
N THR A 282 7.64 -14.20 -12.14
CA THR A 282 6.25 -13.93 -12.45
C THR A 282 5.95 -12.45 -12.34
N ALA A 283 5.50 -11.84 -13.43
CA ALA A 283 5.04 -10.46 -13.46
C ALA A 283 3.53 -10.40 -13.21
N THR A 284 3.10 -9.61 -12.23
CA THR A 284 1.69 -9.33 -11.95
C THR A 284 1.38 -7.90 -12.37
N VAL A 285 0.44 -7.75 -13.31
CA VAL A 285 -0.01 -6.47 -13.85
C VAL A 285 -1.22 -5.97 -13.07
N SER A 286 -1.24 -4.70 -12.71
CA SER A 286 -2.36 -4.04 -12.05
C SER A 286 -2.97 -2.95 -12.94
N PRO A 287 -4.31 -2.80 -12.96
CA PRO A 287 -5.30 -3.68 -12.35
C PRO A 287 -5.43 -5.01 -13.10
N SER A 288 -6.00 -6.05 -12.48
CA SER A 288 -6.13 -7.39 -13.06
C SER A 288 -6.94 -7.41 -14.36
N ASN A 289 -7.89 -6.48 -14.50
CA ASN A 289 -8.74 -6.30 -15.69
C ASN A 289 -8.16 -5.31 -16.72
N ALA A 290 -6.86 -4.96 -16.65
CA ALA A 290 -6.24 -4.12 -17.67
C ALA A 290 -6.41 -4.75 -19.07
N THR A 291 -6.79 -3.91 -20.05
CA THR A 291 -7.09 -4.36 -21.42
C THR A 291 -5.87 -4.95 -22.10
N ASN A 292 -4.68 -4.40 -21.84
CA ASN A 292 -3.42 -4.92 -22.38
C ASN A 292 -2.46 -5.24 -21.21
N LYS A 293 -2.33 -6.52 -20.88
CA LYS A 293 -1.45 -7.03 -19.81
C LYS A 293 -0.09 -7.54 -20.33
N SER A 294 0.24 -7.27 -21.56
CA SER A 294 1.50 -7.76 -22.14
C SER A 294 2.72 -7.13 -21.44
N VAL A 295 3.71 -7.97 -21.17
CA VAL A 295 4.96 -7.60 -20.53
C VAL A 295 6.11 -8.01 -21.42
N THR A 296 7.10 -7.13 -21.57
CA THR A 296 8.37 -7.41 -22.22
C THR A 296 9.46 -7.49 -21.17
N TRP A 297 10.43 -8.39 -21.41
CA TRP A 297 11.52 -8.65 -20.49
C TRP A 297 12.86 -8.21 -21.07
N SER A 298 13.75 -7.74 -20.24
CA SER A 298 15.11 -7.38 -20.63
C SER A 298 16.09 -7.60 -19.48
N SER A 299 17.35 -7.83 -19.83
CA SER A 299 18.48 -7.92 -18.89
C SER A 299 19.45 -6.77 -19.16
N SER A 300 19.94 -6.14 -18.09
CA SER A 300 20.98 -5.11 -18.18
C SER A 300 22.35 -5.67 -18.52
N ASN A 301 22.59 -6.97 -18.27
CA ASN A 301 23.86 -7.65 -18.50
C ASN A 301 23.62 -9.10 -18.90
N THR A 302 23.48 -9.34 -20.18
CA THR A 302 23.23 -10.67 -20.74
C THR A 302 24.43 -11.62 -20.62
N ALA A 303 25.63 -11.11 -20.31
CA ALA A 303 26.78 -11.94 -20.04
C ALA A 303 26.73 -12.60 -18.66
N ALA A 304 26.04 -11.95 -17.69
CA ALA A 304 25.82 -12.51 -16.34
C ALA A 304 24.51 -13.32 -16.31
N ALA A 305 23.37 -12.73 -16.74
CA ALA A 305 22.10 -13.43 -16.77
C ALA A 305 21.25 -12.99 -17.98
N THR A 306 20.56 -13.95 -18.60
CA THR A 306 19.59 -13.70 -19.67
C THR A 306 18.17 -13.92 -19.18
N VAL A 307 17.17 -13.36 -19.88
CA VAL A 307 15.76 -13.62 -19.63
C VAL A 307 15.04 -13.83 -20.96
N ASP A 308 14.11 -14.78 -20.99
CA ASP A 308 13.26 -15.02 -22.17
C ASP A 308 11.92 -14.25 -22.10
N SER A 309 11.09 -14.40 -23.14
CA SER A 309 9.77 -13.76 -23.23
C SER A 309 8.77 -14.22 -22.16
N ASN A 310 9.03 -15.33 -21.48
CA ASN A 310 8.18 -15.91 -20.43
C ASN A 310 8.67 -15.55 -19.01
N GLY A 311 9.71 -14.73 -18.90
CA GLY A 311 10.31 -14.36 -17.61
C GLY A 311 11.30 -15.40 -17.06
N LYS A 312 11.68 -16.43 -17.85
CA LYS A 312 12.66 -17.41 -17.42
C LYS A 312 14.06 -16.79 -17.47
N VAL A 313 14.63 -16.59 -16.32
CA VAL A 313 16.00 -16.12 -16.10
C VAL A 313 16.94 -17.31 -16.17
N THR A 314 18.07 -17.16 -16.87
CA THR A 314 19.15 -18.14 -16.93
C THR A 314 20.46 -17.47 -16.47
N ALA A 315 21.07 -18.00 -15.43
CA ALA A 315 22.38 -17.58 -14.95
C ALA A 315 23.48 -18.09 -15.93
N VAL A 316 24.20 -17.16 -16.55
CA VAL A 316 25.17 -17.48 -17.60
C VAL A 316 26.60 -17.56 -17.04
N LYS A 317 27.01 -16.54 -16.28
CA LYS A 317 28.35 -16.42 -15.72
C LYS A 317 28.34 -15.53 -14.48
N ALA A 318 29.27 -15.77 -13.56
CA ALA A 318 29.45 -14.97 -12.36
C ALA A 318 29.43 -13.46 -12.64
N GLY A 319 28.57 -12.74 -11.94
CA GLY A 319 28.35 -11.31 -12.10
C GLY A 319 26.95 -10.89 -11.64
N GLU A 320 26.61 -9.65 -11.92
CA GLU A 320 25.31 -9.07 -11.57
C GLU A 320 24.55 -8.60 -12.83
N ALA A 321 23.25 -8.79 -12.84
CA ALA A 321 22.34 -8.29 -13.86
C ALA A 321 21.03 -7.81 -13.22
N THR A 322 20.42 -6.76 -13.77
CA THR A 322 19.07 -6.35 -13.44
C THR A 322 18.11 -6.85 -14.53
N ILE A 323 17.16 -7.69 -14.15
CA ILE A 323 16.07 -8.12 -15.02
C ILE A 323 14.92 -7.12 -14.87
N THR A 324 14.43 -6.61 -15.99
CA THR A 324 13.34 -5.64 -16.03
C THR A 324 12.15 -6.23 -16.77
N ALA A 325 10.99 -6.21 -16.12
CA ALA A 325 9.68 -6.42 -16.73
C ALA A 325 9.07 -5.07 -17.08
N LYS A 326 8.63 -4.85 -18.33
CA LYS A 326 8.06 -3.59 -18.80
C LYS A 326 6.75 -3.84 -19.53
N THR A 327 5.71 -3.11 -19.12
CA THR A 327 4.39 -3.15 -19.77
C THR A 327 4.34 -2.28 -21.03
N ALA A 328 3.33 -2.47 -21.88
CA ALA A 328 3.16 -1.73 -23.13
C ALA A 328 3.05 -0.20 -22.92
N ASN A 329 2.50 0.25 -21.79
CA ASN A 329 2.39 1.68 -21.46
C ASN A 329 3.56 2.20 -20.59
N GLY A 330 4.65 1.39 -20.45
CA GLY A 330 5.91 1.83 -19.87
C GLY A 330 6.09 1.64 -18.37
N GLN A 331 5.14 1.01 -17.65
CA GLN A 331 5.35 0.63 -16.25
C GLN A 331 6.45 -0.43 -16.14
N THR A 332 7.30 -0.35 -15.12
CA THR A 332 8.43 -1.28 -14.96
C THR A 332 8.51 -1.85 -13.55
N ALA A 333 8.99 -3.10 -13.46
CA ALA A 333 9.43 -3.72 -12.21
C ALA A 333 10.77 -4.42 -12.47
N THR A 334 11.62 -4.46 -11.46
CA THR A 334 12.99 -4.98 -11.57
C THR A 334 13.29 -6.06 -10.55
N CYS A 335 14.17 -6.98 -10.94
CA CYS A 335 14.77 -7.99 -10.06
C CYS A 335 16.28 -7.96 -10.25
N THR A 336 17.04 -7.81 -9.16
CA THR A 336 18.50 -7.94 -9.18
C THR A 336 18.87 -9.42 -9.17
N VAL A 337 19.72 -9.85 -10.07
CA VAL A 337 20.21 -11.23 -10.17
C VAL A 337 21.70 -11.25 -9.91
N ILE A 338 22.11 -11.94 -8.85
CA ILE A 338 23.50 -12.19 -8.50
C ILE A 338 23.83 -13.62 -8.95
N VAL A 339 24.77 -13.76 -9.86
CA VAL A 339 25.23 -15.06 -10.32
C VAL A 339 26.58 -15.41 -9.66
N ARG A 340 26.62 -16.54 -8.98
CA ARG A 340 27.84 -17.07 -8.35
C ARG A 340 28.53 -18.02 -9.29
N GLY A 341 29.85 -17.88 -9.43
CA GLY A 341 30.67 -18.80 -10.16
C GLY A 341 30.81 -20.15 -9.44
N GLU A 342 31.03 -21.23 -10.18
CA GLU A 342 31.41 -22.49 -9.60
C GLU A 342 32.70 -22.32 -8.75
N VAL A 343 32.61 -22.64 -7.50
CA VAL A 343 33.83 -22.84 -6.66
C VAL A 343 34.42 -24.15 -7.13
N LYS A 344 35.28 -24.12 -8.16
CA LYS A 344 36.16 -25.25 -8.45
C LYS A 344 37.14 -25.35 -7.30
N GLY A 345 36.84 -26.21 -6.33
CA GLY A 345 37.81 -26.65 -5.33
C GLY A 345 38.90 -27.39 -6.08
N GLU A 346 40.00 -26.73 -6.43
CA GLU A 346 41.24 -27.41 -6.71
C GLU A 346 41.67 -28.08 -5.40
N VAL A 347 41.38 -29.37 -5.30
CA VAL A 347 42.11 -30.21 -4.37
C VAL A 347 43.49 -30.38 -5.01
N GLU A 348 44.44 -29.51 -4.64
CA GLU A 348 45.86 -29.76 -4.94
C GLU A 348 46.25 -31.05 -4.22
N ASN A 349 46.17 -32.14 -4.96
CA ASN A 349 46.78 -33.37 -4.57
C ASN A 349 48.28 -33.20 -4.82
N THR A 350 49.00 -32.58 -3.89
CA THR A 350 50.44 -32.61 -3.84
C THR A 350 50.83 -34.02 -3.39
N PRO A 351 51.48 -34.82 -4.22
CA PRO A 351 52.05 -36.08 -3.78
C PRO A 351 53.30 -35.76 -2.97
N THR A 352 53.18 -35.68 -1.66
CA THR A 352 54.32 -35.68 -0.74
C THR A 352 54.91 -37.09 -0.72
N GLY A 353 56.00 -37.25 -1.43
CA GLY A 353 56.89 -38.38 -1.24
C GLY A 353 57.52 -38.39 0.17
N GLY A 354 57.41 -39.49 0.83
CA GLY A 354 58.31 -40.10 1.76
C GLY A 354 58.70 -39.32 3.00
N GLY A 355 58.40 -39.89 4.18
CA GLY A 355 59.05 -39.59 5.41
C GLY A 355 58.16 -39.62 6.63
N GLY A 356 58.11 -40.72 7.35
CA GLY A 356 57.28 -40.95 8.53
C GLY A 356 57.50 -39.99 9.68
N SER A 357 56.44 -39.75 10.38
CA SER A 357 56.37 -39.59 11.84
C SER A 357 54.94 -39.57 12.33
N THR A 358 54.65 -40.46 13.26
CA THR A 358 53.45 -40.61 14.04
C THR A 358 53.17 -39.33 14.85
N GLY A 359 52.02 -38.71 14.68
CA GLY A 359 51.48 -37.66 15.54
C GLY A 359 49.96 -37.68 15.53
N TYR A 360 49.40 -38.22 16.61
CA TYR A 360 47.96 -38.13 16.93
C TYR A 360 47.54 -36.68 17.00
N ILE A 361 46.43 -36.33 16.38
CA ILE A 361 45.72 -35.12 16.70
C ILE A 361 44.33 -35.52 17.21
N ASP A 362 44.12 -35.23 18.51
CA ASP A 362 42.80 -35.29 19.14
C ASP A 362 41.88 -34.15 18.59
N TRP A 363 40.61 -34.46 18.50
CA TRP A 363 39.51 -33.59 18.08
C TRP A 363 39.19 -32.52 19.10
#